data_1fa6688a9fa53a7738efdae70091fd47
#
_entry.id   1fa6688a9fa53a7738efdae70091fd47
#
_cell.length_a   1.000
_cell.length_b   1.000
_cell.length_c   1.000
_cell.angle_alpha   90.00
_cell.angle_beta   90.00
_cell.angle_gamma   90.00
#
_symmetry.space_group_name_H-M   'P 1'
#
loop_
_entity.id
_entity.type
_entity.pdbx_description
1 polymer ?
#
loop_
_entity_poly.entity_id
_entity_poly.type
_entity_poly.pdbx_seq_one_letter_code
_entity_poly.pdbx_strand_id
1 'polypeptide(L)'
;MERPSPIADLGQGRTLVILAATLLATSSVGHTAKAAGDATRGEILYQGCQDCHSIEKNDVGPMHKGVVGRTSGTVPGYNYSPASRNAKIVWTEENLDKRLTDPQQFIPGTKMFYEVNNPKDRADLIAFLKEHRR
;
A
#
# COMPACT_ATOMS: atom_id res chain seq x y z
N MET A 1 97.46 -7.86 -14.94
CA MET A 1 97.02 -6.54 -14.53
C MET A 1 95.61 -6.41 -14.96
N GLU A 2 94.83 -5.93 -14.06
CA GLU A 2 93.46 -5.48 -14.20
C GLU A 2 92.31 -6.50 -14.39
N ARG A 3 91.51 -6.42 -13.41
CA ARG A 3 90.27 -7.11 -13.27
C ARG A 3 89.16 -6.36 -13.99
N PRO A 4 88.11 -6.99 -14.29
CA PRO A 4 86.77 -6.34 -14.24
C PRO A 4 85.88 -6.96 -13.17
N SER A 5 85.13 -6.08 -12.57
CA SER A 5 84.16 -6.28 -11.49
C SER A 5 82.91 -7.03 -11.95
N PRO A 6 82.20 -7.69 -11.02
CA PRO A 6 80.90 -8.40 -11.36
C PRO A 6 79.78 -7.39 -11.33
N ILE A 7 78.86 -7.57 -12.30
CA ILE A 7 77.65 -6.88 -12.44
C ILE A 7 76.61 -7.52 -11.52
N ALA A 8 75.99 -6.68 -10.68
CA ALA A 8 74.91 -7.07 -9.79
C ALA A 8 73.62 -7.35 -10.60
N ASP A 9 73.09 -8.51 -10.37
CA ASP A 9 71.78 -8.93 -10.86
C ASP A 9 70.66 -8.26 -10.00
N LEU A 10 69.91 -7.36 -10.63
CA LEU A 10 68.75 -6.72 -10.00
C LEU A 10 67.53 -7.60 -10.25
N GLY A 11 67.21 -8.42 -9.24
CA GLY A 11 66.01 -9.20 -9.20
C GLY A 11 64.76 -8.32 -9.31
N GLN A 12 64.07 -8.45 -10.41
CA GLN A 12 62.75 -7.83 -10.59
C GLN A 12 61.68 -8.61 -9.82
N GLY A 13 61.35 -8.11 -8.65
CA GLY A 13 60.22 -8.55 -7.87
C GLY A 13 58.92 -8.18 -8.60
N ARG A 14 58.29 -9.19 -9.22
CA ARG A 14 56.93 -9.05 -9.79
C ARG A 14 55.95 -9.03 -8.64
N THR A 15 55.54 -7.84 -8.22
CA THR A 15 54.40 -7.66 -7.27
C THR A 15 53.10 -8.04 -7.98
N LEU A 16 52.56 -9.17 -7.61
CA LEU A 16 51.25 -9.62 -8.06
C LEU A 16 50.16 -8.82 -7.30
N VAL A 17 49.62 -7.81 -7.94
CA VAL A 17 48.43 -7.08 -7.41
C VAL A 17 47.23 -7.91 -7.65
N ILE A 18 46.72 -8.61 -6.64
CA ILE A 18 45.45 -9.30 -6.65
C ILE A 18 44.37 -8.25 -6.44
N LEU A 19 43.69 -7.82 -7.51
CA LEU A 19 42.46 -7.06 -7.40
C LEU A 19 41.35 -8.01 -6.94
N ALA A 20 41.03 -7.93 -5.66
CA ALA A 20 39.81 -8.55 -5.14
C ALA A 20 38.61 -7.72 -5.58
N ALA A 21 37.93 -8.16 -6.63
CA ALA A 21 36.66 -7.59 -7.04
C ALA A 21 35.57 -8.05 -6.05
N THR A 22 35.23 -7.20 -5.09
CA THR A 22 34.07 -7.42 -4.22
C THR A 22 32.80 -7.15 -5.03
N LEU A 23 32.11 -8.22 -5.44
CA LEU A 23 30.75 -8.15 -5.95
C LEU A 23 29.82 -7.74 -4.82
N LEU A 24 29.39 -6.48 -4.78
CA LEU A 24 28.25 -6.08 -3.98
C LEU A 24 26.98 -6.64 -4.65
N ALA A 25 26.47 -7.74 -4.11
CA ALA A 25 25.14 -8.22 -4.45
C ALA A 25 24.12 -7.24 -3.89
N THR A 26 23.60 -6.34 -4.73
CA THR A 26 22.45 -5.50 -4.38
C THR A 26 21.21 -6.37 -4.39
N SER A 27 20.81 -6.83 -3.22
CA SER A 27 19.52 -7.50 -3.04
C SER A 27 18.40 -6.47 -3.28
N SER A 28 17.85 -6.45 -4.49
CA SER A 28 16.64 -5.71 -4.81
C SER A 28 15.49 -6.35 -4.02
N VAL A 29 15.10 -5.73 -2.92
CA VAL A 29 13.86 -6.07 -2.23
C VAL A 29 12.73 -5.66 -3.16
N GLY A 30 12.22 -6.64 -3.91
CA GLY A 30 11.08 -6.44 -4.78
C GLY A 30 9.85 -6.03 -3.95
N HIS A 31 9.58 -4.75 -3.87
CA HIS A 31 8.29 -4.27 -3.43
C HIS A 31 7.29 -4.66 -4.53
N THR A 32 6.49 -5.70 -4.28
CA THR A 32 5.33 -5.98 -5.12
C THR A 32 4.37 -4.82 -4.95
N ALA A 33 4.43 -3.86 -5.88
CA ALA A 33 3.43 -2.81 -5.95
C ALA A 33 2.05 -3.49 -6.09
N LYS A 34 1.16 -3.28 -5.12
CA LYS A 34 -0.23 -3.69 -5.24
C LYS A 34 -0.75 -3.11 -6.55
N ALA A 35 -1.28 -3.95 -7.43
CA ALA A 35 -1.81 -3.49 -8.71
C ALA A 35 -2.84 -2.37 -8.47
N ALA A 36 -2.73 -1.28 -9.21
CA ALA A 36 -3.71 -0.21 -9.16
C ALA A 36 -5.10 -0.76 -9.51
N GLY A 37 -6.11 -0.40 -8.73
CA GLY A 37 -7.48 -0.81 -8.99
C GLY A 37 -8.03 -0.14 -10.24
N ASP A 38 -9.01 -0.80 -10.88
CA ASP A 38 -9.76 -0.30 -12.04
C ASP A 38 -11.03 0.40 -11.52
N ALA A 39 -11.05 1.73 -11.60
CA ALA A 39 -12.17 2.55 -11.12
C ALA A 39 -13.46 2.32 -11.93
N THR A 40 -13.37 2.05 -13.23
CA THR A 40 -14.52 1.76 -14.08
C THR A 40 -15.20 0.45 -13.66
N ARG A 41 -14.39 -0.58 -13.38
CA ARG A 41 -14.93 -1.83 -12.82
C ARG A 41 -15.43 -1.62 -11.39
N GLY A 42 -14.76 -0.78 -10.61
CA GLY A 42 -15.16 -0.38 -9.27
C GLY A 42 -16.53 0.28 -9.23
N GLU A 43 -16.89 1.11 -10.21
CA GLU A 43 -18.23 1.69 -10.36
C GLU A 43 -19.32 0.62 -10.51
N ILE A 44 -19.05 -0.40 -11.33
CA ILE A 44 -20.00 -1.52 -11.50
C ILE A 44 -20.15 -2.28 -10.17
N LEU A 45 -19.07 -2.58 -9.49
CA LEU A 45 -19.08 -3.26 -8.20
C LEU A 45 -19.76 -2.44 -7.10
N TYR A 46 -19.67 -1.11 -7.17
CA TYR A 46 -20.27 -0.20 -6.20
C TYR A 46 -21.79 -0.28 -6.16
N GLN A 47 -22.45 -0.82 -7.20
CA GLN A 47 -23.88 -1.08 -7.19
C GLN A 47 -24.29 -1.94 -5.99
N GLY A 48 -23.46 -2.90 -5.56
CA GLY A 48 -23.70 -3.68 -4.36
C GLY A 48 -23.60 -2.90 -3.04
N CYS A 49 -23.05 -1.69 -3.06
CA CYS A 49 -22.96 -0.81 -1.89
C CYS A 49 -24.16 0.15 -1.79
N GLN A 50 -24.91 0.34 -2.91
CA GLN A 50 -25.95 1.37 -3.03
C GLN A 50 -27.21 1.05 -2.23
N ASP A 51 -27.41 -0.20 -1.81
CA ASP A 51 -28.50 -0.56 -0.92
C ASP A 51 -28.38 0.11 0.46
N CYS A 52 -27.16 0.49 0.83
CA CYS A 52 -26.87 1.11 2.14
C CYS A 52 -26.16 2.46 2.03
N HIS A 53 -25.42 2.72 0.97
CA HIS A 53 -24.61 3.91 0.82
C HIS A 53 -24.92 4.70 -0.45
N SER A 54 -24.71 6.00 -0.39
CA SER A 54 -24.68 6.88 -1.57
C SER A 54 -23.36 7.64 -1.60
N ILE A 55 -22.96 8.06 -2.79
CA ILE A 55 -21.82 8.98 -2.91
C ILE A 55 -22.17 10.33 -2.28
N GLU A 56 -23.36 10.88 -2.56
CA GLU A 56 -23.67 12.29 -2.27
C GLU A 56 -24.43 12.52 -0.95
N LYS A 57 -25.05 11.50 -0.38
CA LYS A 57 -25.91 11.67 0.82
C LYS A 57 -25.76 10.53 1.81
N ASN A 58 -26.07 10.81 3.07
CA ASN A 58 -26.28 9.77 4.07
C ASN A 58 -27.55 8.97 3.76
N ASP A 59 -27.45 7.67 3.99
CA ASP A 59 -28.57 6.73 3.88
C ASP A 59 -28.52 5.77 5.07
N VAL A 60 -28.76 4.47 4.88
CA VAL A 60 -28.52 3.43 5.91
C VAL A 60 -27.07 3.52 6.42
N GLY A 61 -26.12 3.74 5.52
CA GLY A 61 -24.74 4.04 5.81
C GLY A 61 -24.37 5.52 5.56
N PRO A 62 -23.20 5.98 6.00
CA PRO A 62 -22.72 7.33 5.73
C PRO A 62 -22.39 7.52 4.25
N MET A 63 -22.46 8.75 3.76
CA MET A 63 -22.08 9.08 2.38
C MET A 63 -20.61 8.76 2.12
N HIS A 64 -20.29 8.35 0.89
CA HIS A 64 -18.95 7.97 0.48
C HIS A 64 -18.15 9.08 -0.19
N LYS A 65 -18.77 10.17 -0.64
CA LYS A 65 -18.04 11.34 -1.15
C LYS A 65 -16.97 11.79 -0.15
N GLY A 66 -15.72 11.87 -0.62
CA GLY A 66 -14.60 12.22 0.23
C GLY A 66 -14.21 11.18 1.27
N VAL A 67 -14.65 9.93 1.14
CA VAL A 67 -14.31 8.88 2.14
C VAL A 67 -12.82 8.64 2.21
N VAL A 68 -12.11 8.59 1.09
CA VAL A 68 -10.67 8.36 1.06
C VAL A 68 -9.94 9.57 1.66
N GLY A 69 -9.24 9.34 2.77
CA GLY A 69 -8.55 10.36 3.55
C GLY A 69 -9.38 10.97 4.69
N ARG A 70 -10.67 10.65 4.79
CA ARG A 70 -11.55 11.12 5.88
C ARG A 70 -11.34 10.29 7.15
N THR A 71 -11.51 10.92 8.31
CA THR A 71 -11.53 10.21 9.60
C THR A 71 -12.87 9.49 9.80
N SER A 72 -12.85 8.29 10.37
CA SER A 72 -14.05 7.53 10.72
C SER A 72 -14.94 8.31 11.67
N GLY A 73 -16.25 8.15 11.53
CA GLY A 73 -17.22 8.75 12.46
C GLY A 73 -17.42 10.26 12.29
N THR A 74 -16.96 10.88 11.20
CA THR A 74 -16.96 12.35 11.06
C THR A 74 -17.93 12.92 10.02
N VAL A 75 -18.69 12.09 9.29
CA VAL A 75 -19.69 12.62 8.36
C VAL A 75 -20.80 13.34 9.13
N PRO A 76 -21.07 14.61 8.81
CA PRO A 76 -22.12 15.36 9.48
C PRO A 76 -23.49 14.71 9.31
N GLY A 77 -24.30 14.73 10.37
CA GLY A 77 -25.69 14.25 10.36
C GLY A 77 -25.84 12.73 10.30
N TYR A 78 -24.77 11.93 10.25
CA TYR A 78 -24.90 10.48 10.30
C TYR A 78 -24.79 9.94 11.72
N ASN A 79 -25.69 9.02 12.09
CA ASN A 79 -25.69 8.38 13.40
C ASN A 79 -24.80 7.12 13.44
N TYR A 80 -23.51 7.32 13.68
CA TYR A 80 -22.54 6.23 13.81
C TYR A 80 -22.76 5.37 15.06
N SER A 81 -22.31 4.09 14.99
CA SER A 81 -22.11 3.30 16.20
C SER A 81 -21.03 3.96 17.10
N PRO A 82 -21.08 3.76 18.43
CA PRO A 82 -20.01 4.20 19.32
C PRO A 82 -18.63 3.68 18.86
N ALA A 83 -18.54 2.44 18.38
CA ALA A 83 -17.32 1.84 17.86
C ALA A 83 -16.76 2.63 16.69
N SER A 84 -17.56 2.92 15.65
CA SER A 84 -17.11 3.67 14.48
C SER A 84 -16.76 5.12 14.81
N ARG A 85 -17.46 5.75 15.76
CA ARG A 85 -17.21 7.13 16.21
C ARG A 85 -15.88 7.24 16.97
N ASN A 86 -15.56 6.24 17.77
CA ASN A 86 -14.39 6.23 18.64
C ASN A 86 -13.14 5.63 17.98
N ALA A 87 -13.26 4.97 16.84
CA ALA A 87 -12.16 4.30 16.17
C ALA A 87 -11.03 5.25 15.75
N LYS A 88 -11.35 6.51 15.39
CA LYS A 88 -10.37 7.55 14.98
C LYS A 88 -9.46 7.11 13.83
N ILE A 89 -9.95 6.23 12.98
CA ILE A 89 -9.21 5.67 11.84
C ILE A 89 -9.32 6.63 10.67
N VAL A 90 -8.20 6.92 10.00
CA VAL A 90 -8.22 7.59 8.69
C VAL A 90 -8.47 6.55 7.61
N TRP A 91 -9.43 6.78 6.73
CA TRP A 91 -9.77 5.90 5.63
C TRP A 91 -8.70 5.98 4.52
N THR A 92 -7.52 5.45 4.80
CA THR A 92 -6.51 5.18 3.76
C THR A 92 -6.97 4.03 2.88
N GLU A 93 -6.34 3.85 1.72
CA GLU A 93 -6.64 2.69 0.85
C GLU A 93 -6.43 1.36 1.58
N GLU A 94 -5.39 1.28 2.41
CA GLU A 94 -5.11 0.10 3.23
C GLU A 94 -6.22 -0.14 4.28
N ASN A 95 -6.66 0.88 4.98
CA ASN A 95 -7.71 0.76 5.99
C ASN A 95 -9.07 0.46 5.36
N LEU A 96 -9.34 0.97 4.16
CA LEU A 96 -10.53 0.61 3.38
C LEU A 96 -10.47 -0.86 2.92
N ASP A 97 -9.30 -1.36 2.50
CA ASP A 97 -9.13 -2.77 2.16
C ASP A 97 -9.43 -3.69 3.35
N LYS A 98 -8.87 -3.37 4.53
CA LYS A 98 -9.17 -4.09 5.77
C LYS A 98 -10.66 -4.01 6.14
N ARG A 99 -11.25 -2.83 6.01
CA ARG A 99 -12.67 -2.59 6.27
C ARG A 99 -13.58 -3.42 5.38
N LEU A 100 -13.26 -3.52 4.10
CA LEU A 100 -14.02 -4.30 3.12
C LEU A 100 -13.76 -5.80 3.24
N THR A 101 -12.62 -6.20 3.81
CA THR A 101 -12.30 -7.62 4.04
C THR A 101 -13.17 -8.19 5.16
N ASP A 102 -13.19 -7.55 6.31
CA ASP A 102 -14.00 -7.92 7.48
C ASP A 102 -14.28 -6.68 8.33
N PRO A 103 -15.47 -6.09 8.17
CA PRO A 103 -15.84 -4.89 8.92
C PRO A 103 -15.89 -5.09 10.44
N GLN A 104 -16.32 -6.28 10.88
CA GLN A 104 -16.48 -6.58 12.30
C GLN A 104 -15.15 -6.86 12.98
N GLN A 105 -14.21 -7.51 12.30
CA GLN A 105 -12.87 -7.71 12.81
C GLN A 105 -12.10 -6.38 12.85
N PHE A 106 -12.26 -5.53 11.83
CA PHE A 106 -11.54 -4.26 11.74
C PHE A 106 -12.03 -3.20 12.73
N ILE A 107 -13.34 -3.09 12.92
CA ILE A 107 -13.97 -2.21 13.95
C ILE A 107 -15.07 -3.01 14.63
N PRO A 108 -14.77 -3.75 15.70
CA PRO A 108 -15.76 -4.52 16.45
C PRO A 108 -16.89 -3.63 16.96
N GLY A 109 -18.15 -4.00 16.69
CA GLY A 109 -19.33 -3.21 17.05
C GLY A 109 -19.73 -2.13 16.03
N THR A 110 -19.16 -2.17 14.83
CA THR A 110 -19.66 -1.39 13.69
C THR A 110 -21.04 -1.87 13.25
N LYS A 111 -21.79 -1.00 12.56
CA LYS A 111 -23.09 -1.35 11.96
C LYS A 111 -22.98 -2.01 10.58
N MET A 112 -21.80 -2.03 9.98
CA MET A 112 -21.56 -2.62 8.66
C MET A 112 -21.17 -4.10 8.81
N PHE A 113 -21.81 -4.97 8.00
CA PHE A 113 -21.55 -6.42 7.96
C PHE A 113 -21.22 -6.92 6.57
N TYR A 114 -21.19 -6.03 5.57
CA TYR A 114 -20.95 -6.39 4.18
C TYR A 114 -19.46 -6.58 3.92
N GLU A 115 -19.08 -7.75 3.41
CA GLU A 115 -17.70 -8.15 3.09
C GLU A 115 -17.49 -8.27 1.58
N VAL A 116 -16.28 -7.93 1.14
CA VAL A 116 -15.83 -8.12 -0.25
C VAL A 116 -14.64 -9.06 -0.24
N ASN A 117 -14.89 -10.34 -0.47
CA ASN A 117 -13.88 -11.39 -0.31
C ASN A 117 -12.75 -11.30 -1.34
N ASN A 118 -13.04 -10.89 -2.59
CA ASN A 118 -12.06 -10.82 -3.64
C ASN A 118 -11.16 -9.57 -3.49
N PRO A 119 -9.83 -9.72 -3.32
CA PRO A 119 -8.93 -8.59 -3.15
C PRO A 119 -8.85 -7.67 -4.37
N LYS A 120 -9.07 -8.21 -5.59
CA LYS A 120 -9.13 -7.37 -6.79
C LYS A 120 -10.39 -6.49 -6.78
N ASP A 121 -11.54 -7.01 -6.37
CA ASP A 121 -12.78 -6.25 -6.27
C ASP A 121 -12.65 -5.14 -5.24
N ARG A 122 -12.01 -5.39 -4.11
CA ARG A 122 -11.71 -4.35 -3.12
C ARG A 122 -10.81 -3.25 -3.68
N ALA A 123 -9.76 -3.63 -4.42
CA ALA A 123 -8.86 -2.66 -5.04
C ALA A 123 -9.60 -1.77 -6.06
N ASP A 124 -10.48 -2.35 -6.86
CA ASP A 124 -11.26 -1.64 -7.87
C ASP A 124 -12.30 -0.71 -7.23
N LEU A 125 -13.02 -1.16 -6.19
CA LEU A 125 -13.92 -0.34 -5.38
C LEU A 125 -13.20 0.85 -4.74
N ILE A 126 -12.01 0.63 -4.17
CA ILE A 126 -11.21 1.70 -3.57
C ILE A 126 -10.76 2.71 -4.63
N ALA A 127 -10.37 2.24 -5.82
CA ALA A 127 -10.02 3.12 -6.93
C ALA A 127 -11.20 4.01 -7.33
N PHE A 128 -12.41 3.45 -7.46
CA PHE A 128 -13.64 4.21 -7.72
C PHE A 128 -13.92 5.25 -6.63
N LEU A 129 -13.84 4.87 -5.35
CA LEU A 129 -14.07 5.78 -4.23
C LEU A 129 -13.04 6.93 -4.18
N LYS A 130 -11.82 6.71 -4.68
CA LYS A 130 -10.80 7.76 -4.80
C LYS A 130 -11.16 8.86 -5.79
N GLU A 131 -11.89 8.55 -6.83
CA GLU A 131 -12.35 9.54 -7.82
C GLU A 131 -13.37 10.50 -7.22
N HIS A 132 -14.12 10.07 -6.21
CA HIS A 132 -15.14 10.86 -5.51
C HIS A 132 -14.60 11.59 -4.27
N ARG A 133 -13.39 12.14 -4.34
CA ARG A 133 -12.78 12.85 -3.20
C ARG A 133 -13.37 14.23 -2.91
N ARG A 134 -14.10 14.83 -3.86
CA ARG A 134 -14.65 16.19 -3.77
C ARG A 134 -16.15 16.21 -3.95
#